data_1d02b605957a7714289da92fd536a0a3
#
_entry.id   1d02b605957a7714289da92fd536a0a3
#
_cell.length_a   1.000
_cell.length_b   1.000
_cell.length_c   1.000
_cell.angle_alpha   90.00
_cell.angle_beta   90.00
_cell.angle_gamma   90.00
#
_symmetry.space_group_name_H-M   'P 1'
#
loop_
_entity.id
_entity.type
_entity.pdbx_description
1 polymer ?
#
loop_
_entity_poly.entity_id
_entity_poly.type
_entity_poly.pdbx_seq_one_letter_code
_entity_poly.pdbx_strand_id
1 'polypeptide(L)'
;MPPALSLDGKGNPEILHVLSEETIETHGYYYVRFVDGEWRKTRITSSNHQWNSGYLKRDGKGRLHAYAIVGEGYADKEGINYSHGGGRIEHWLSTDAGNSWDLHRDITPDAGQYPGWSFNNVQPVLRQDGSVVDGMLVFYGWLDGKKPDAVAFLLDESDIG
;
A
#
# COMPACT_ATOMS: atom_id res chain seq x y z
N MET A 1 -7.86 1.55 -9.29
CA MET A 1 -6.45 1.75 -9.73
C MET A 1 -5.86 0.40 -10.07
N PRO A 2 -4.89 0.30 -10.99
CA PRO A 2 -4.24 -0.97 -11.27
C PRO A 2 -3.45 -1.43 -10.03
N PRO A 3 -3.26 -2.75 -9.85
CA PRO A 3 -2.40 -3.28 -8.81
C PRO A 3 -0.95 -2.80 -9.02
N ALA A 4 -0.17 -2.72 -7.95
CA ALA A 4 1.25 -2.46 -8.08
C ALA A 4 1.94 -3.70 -8.69
N LEU A 5 2.60 -3.50 -9.82
CA LEU A 5 3.28 -4.54 -10.58
C LEU A 5 4.79 -4.32 -10.54
N SER A 6 5.52 -5.37 -10.27
CA SER A 6 6.98 -5.43 -10.27
C SER A 6 7.46 -6.69 -11.00
N LEU A 7 8.75 -6.81 -11.21
CA LEU A 7 9.39 -8.03 -11.70
C LEU A 7 10.43 -8.51 -10.69
N ASP A 8 10.50 -9.82 -10.48
CA ASP A 8 11.58 -10.41 -9.70
C ASP A 8 12.93 -10.35 -10.47
N GLY A 9 14.03 -10.76 -9.81
CA GLY A 9 15.36 -10.77 -10.44
C GLY A 9 15.51 -11.74 -11.64
N LYS A 10 14.48 -12.55 -11.92
CA LYS A 10 14.42 -13.46 -13.07
C LYS A 10 13.45 -12.98 -14.16
N GLY A 11 12.78 -11.84 -13.93
CA GLY A 11 11.79 -11.27 -14.85
C GLY A 11 10.38 -11.84 -14.69
N ASN A 12 10.09 -12.59 -13.62
CA ASN A 12 8.73 -13.06 -13.36
C ASN A 12 7.89 -11.93 -12.70
N PRO A 13 6.59 -11.87 -13.00
CA PRO A 13 5.73 -10.85 -12.44
C PRO A 13 5.48 -11.05 -10.94
N GLU A 14 5.51 -9.94 -10.23
CA GLU A 14 5.16 -9.80 -8.82
C GLU A 14 4.09 -8.71 -8.68
N ILE A 15 3.05 -8.96 -7.92
CA ILE A 15 1.89 -8.09 -7.83
C ILE A 15 1.53 -7.88 -6.37
N LEU A 16 1.36 -6.62 -5.97
CA LEU A 16 0.63 -6.27 -4.74
C LEU A 16 -0.81 -5.95 -5.10
N HIS A 17 -1.75 -6.69 -4.54
CA HIS A 17 -3.14 -6.62 -4.92
C HIS A 17 -4.06 -6.68 -3.70
N VAL A 18 -5.13 -5.88 -3.74
CA VAL A 18 -6.23 -5.96 -2.76
C VAL A 18 -7.28 -6.93 -3.29
N LEU A 19 -7.62 -7.91 -2.50
CA LEU A 19 -8.63 -8.91 -2.83
C LEU A 19 -9.74 -8.90 -1.79
N SER A 20 -10.98 -9.08 -2.24
CA SER A 20 -12.10 -9.41 -1.34
C SER A 20 -11.88 -10.79 -0.74
N GLU A 21 -12.23 -10.95 0.53
CA GLU A 21 -12.07 -12.19 1.27
C GLU A 21 -13.43 -12.91 1.41
N GLU A 22 -14.01 -12.90 2.61
CA GLU A 22 -15.26 -13.63 2.86
C GLU A 22 -16.50 -12.88 2.36
N THR A 23 -16.46 -11.56 2.43
CA THR A 23 -17.55 -10.68 2.00
C THR A 23 -17.04 -9.56 1.10
N ILE A 24 -17.96 -8.81 0.50
CA ILE A 24 -17.59 -7.64 -0.30
C ILE A 24 -17.01 -6.50 0.55
N GLU A 25 -17.26 -6.50 1.86
CA GLU A 25 -16.74 -5.50 2.78
C GLU A 25 -15.37 -5.85 3.36
N THR A 26 -14.96 -7.13 3.28
CA THR A 26 -13.69 -7.59 3.84
C THR A 26 -12.64 -7.77 2.75
N HIS A 27 -11.50 -7.12 2.95
CA HIS A 27 -10.41 -7.13 2.00
C HIS A 27 -9.07 -7.40 2.69
N GLY A 28 -8.13 -7.91 1.90
CA GLY A 28 -6.75 -8.06 2.32
C GLY A 28 -5.78 -7.66 1.22
N TYR A 29 -4.60 -7.22 1.63
CA TYR A 29 -3.47 -7.08 0.74
C TYR A 29 -2.80 -8.43 0.56
N TYR A 30 -2.55 -8.78 -0.69
CA TYR A 30 -1.90 -10.00 -1.10
C TYR A 30 -0.69 -9.70 -1.98
N TYR A 31 0.39 -10.40 -1.68
CA TYR A 31 1.51 -10.54 -2.60
C TYR A 31 1.26 -11.75 -3.48
N VAL A 32 1.29 -11.55 -4.79
CA VAL A 32 1.05 -12.57 -5.79
C VAL A 32 2.25 -12.64 -6.71
N ARG A 33 2.80 -13.82 -6.93
CA ARG A 33 3.98 -14.04 -7.78
C ARG A 33 3.85 -15.26 -8.63
N PHE A 34 4.51 -15.23 -9.78
CA PHE A 34 4.62 -16.40 -10.67
C PHE A 34 5.95 -17.13 -10.41
N VAL A 35 5.90 -18.38 -9.97
CA VAL A 35 7.08 -19.19 -9.62
C VAL A 35 6.87 -20.62 -10.07
N ASP A 36 7.86 -21.16 -10.78
CA ASP A 36 7.86 -22.54 -11.24
C ASP A 36 6.61 -22.93 -12.06
N GLY A 37 6.12 -22.00 -12.88
CA GLY A 37 4.95 -22.22 -13.73
C GLY A 37 3.59 -22.00 -13.02
N GLU A 38 3.59 -21.58 -11.78
CA GLU A 38 2.37 -21.42 -10.97
C GLU A 38 2.27 -20.04 -10.32
N TRP A 39 1.05 -19.55 -10.17
CA TRP A 39 0.75 -18.37 -9.35
C TRP A 39 0.64 -18.75 -7.88
N ARG A 40 1.44 -18.10 -7.04
CA ARG A 40 1.38 -18.23 -5.58
C ARG A 40 0.93 -16.93 -4.96
N LYS A 41 0.09 -17.05 -3.94
CA LYS A 41 -0.53 -15.92 -3.22
C LYS A 41 -0.22 -16.01 -1.75
N THR A 42 0.31 -14.93 -1.17
CA THR A 42 0.56 -14.78 0.28
C THR A 42 -0.18 -13.57 0.79
N ARG A 43 -0.94 -13.72 1.86
CA ARG A 43 -1.62 -12.62 2.53
C ARG A 43 -0.63 -11.80 3.34
N ILE A 44 -0.74 -10.49 3.25
CA ILE A 44 0.11 -9.56 4.01
C ILE A 44 -0.66 -9.03 5.22
N THR A 45 -1.77 -8.35 5.00
CA THR A 45 -2.56 -7.69 6.05
C THR A 45 -4.01 -7.53 5.63
N SER A 46 -4.87 -7.24 6.60
CA SER A 46 -6.26 -6.85 6.33
C SER A 46 -6.34 -5.38 5.96
N SER A 47 -7.27 -5.04 5.10
CA SER A 47 -7.67 -3.66 4.89
C SER A 47 -9.08 -3.61 4.32
N ASN A 48 -9.92 -2.75 4.86
CA ASN A 48 -11.24 -2.48 4.26
C ASN A 48 -11.19 -1.40 3.18
N HIS A 49 -10.00 -0.95 2.81
CA HIS A 49 -9.79 -0.05 1.70
C HIS A 49 -9.78 -0.84 0.38
N GLN A 50 -10.82 -0.69 -0.45
CA GLN A 50 -11.04 -1.51 -1.68
C GLN A 50 -10.11 -1.18 -2.84
N TRP A 51 -9.34 -0.11 -2.79
CA TRP A 51 -8.55 0.33 -3.91
C TRP A 51 -7.12 -0.21 -3.82
N ASN A 52 -6.58 -0.62 -4.95
CA ASN A 52 -5.17 -0.99 -5.07
C ASN A 52 -4.29 0.26 -4.97
N SER A 53 -4.06 0.72 -3.77
CA SER A 53 -3.39 1.99 -3.46
C SER A 53 -1.99 1.81 -2.87
N GLY A 54 -1.52 0.58 -2.80
CA GLY A 54 -0.23 0.22 -2.23
C GLY A 54 0.91 0.29 -3.24
N TYR A 55 2.12 0.17 -2.72
CA TYR A 55 3.34 0.11 -3.50
C TYR A 55 4.19 -1.10 -3.08
N LEU A 56 4.79 -1.77 -4.06
CA LEU A 56 5.68 -2.91 -3.87
C LEU A 56 7.04 -2.59 -4.46
N LYS A 57 8.11 -2.84 -3.72
CA LYS A 57 9.46 -2.77 -4.23
C LYS A 57 10.34 -3.91 -3.71
N ARG A 58 11.41 -4.19 -4.45
CA ARG A 58 12.51 -5.05 -4.01
C ARG A 58 13.75 -4.20 -3.80
N ASP A 59 14.42 -4.37 -2.66
CA ASP A 59 15.65 -3.65 -2.37
C ASP A 59 16.90 -4.37 -2.93
N GLY A 60 18.04 -3.72 -2.84
CA GLY A 60 19.34 -4.26 -3.31
C GLY A 60 19.82 -5.52 -2.56
N LYS A 61 19.18 -5.87 -1.45
CA LYS A 61 19.45 -7.12 -0.69
C LYS A 61 18.45 -8.23 -1.03
N GLY A 62 17.52 -7.96 -1.96
CA GLY A 62 16.48 -8.90 -2.38
C GLY A 62 15.27 -8.99 -1.45
N ARG A 63 15.18 -8.15 -0.41
CA ARG A 63 14.01 -8.08 0.47
C ARG A 63 12.87 -7.37 -0.25
N LEU A 64 11.65 -7.80 0.07
CA LEU A 64 10.44 -7.18 -0.46
C LEU A 64 9.84 -6.21 0.57
N HIS A 65 9.48 -5.04 0.11
CA HIS A 65 8.82 -4.00 0.87
C HIS A 65 7.43 -3.76 0.27
N ALA A 66 6.39 -3.93 1.07
CA ALA A 66 5.03 -3.59 0.69
C ALA A 66 4.53 -2.42 1.55
N TYR A 67 4.04 -1.41 0.90
CA TYR A 67 3.39 -0.27 1.54
C TYR A 67 1.89 -0.39 1.31
N ALA A 68 1.15 -0.59 2.38
CA ALA A 68 -0.27 -0.88 2.34
C ALA A 68 -1.08 0.24 3.00
N ILE A 69 -2.18 0.61 2.39
CA ILE A 69 -3.17 1.48 3.02
C ILE A 69 -4.10 0.59 3.84
N VAL A 70 -4.06 0.78 5.16
CA VAL A 70 -4.79 -0.03 6.12
C VAL A 70 -5.78 0.85 6.87
N GLY A 71 -7.04 0.47 6.89
CA GLY A 71 -8.06 1.22 7.59
C GLY A 71 -9.45 0.66 7.36
N GLU A 72 -10.41 1.27 8.03
CA GLU A 72 -11.81 0.96 7.83
C GLU A 72 -12.34 1.70 6.61
N GLY A 73 -13.21 1.04 5.85
CA GLY A 73 -13.92 1.67 4.77
C GLY A 73 -14.87 2.76 5.29
N TYR A 74 -15.17 3.71 4.47
CA TYR A 74 -16.16 4.75 4.78
C TYR A 74 -17.57 4.15 4.67
N ALA A 75 -18.35 4.22 5.76
CA ALA A 75 -19.77 3.90 5.71
C ALA A 75 -20.54 5.16 5.31
N ASP A 76 -21.31 5.08 4.25
CA ASP A 76 -22.26 6.14 3.93
C ASP A 76 -23.45 6.14 4.92
N LYS A 77 -24.36 7.12 4.75
CA LYS A 77 -25.55 7.26 5.60
C LYS A 77 -26.52 6.08 5.51
N GLU A 78 -26.35 5.20 4.56
CA GLU A 78 -27.18 4.02 4.32
C GLU A 78 -26.51 2.73 4.82
N GLY A 79 -25.32 2.84 5.43
CA GLY A 79 -24.56 1.72 5.93
C GLY A 79 -23.85 0.91 4.83
N ILE A 80 -23.84 1.40 3.60
CA ILE A 80 -23.07 0.83 2.52
C ILE A 80 -21.62 1.31 2.68
N ASN A 81 -20.73 0.37 2.82
CA ASN A 81 -19.32 0.64 2.99
C ASN A 81 -18.69 1.02 1.65
N TYR A 82 -18.69 2.31 1.33
CA TYR A 82 -17.85 2.80 0.24
C TYR A 82 -16.46 3.05 0.77
N SER A 83 -15.57 2.21 0.39
CA SER A 83 -14.18 2.17 0.85
C SER A 83 -13.30 3.24 0.23
N HIS A 84 -13.78 4.44 0.13
CA HIS A 84 -12.92 5.60 -0.17
C HIS A 84 -12.24 6.13 1.09
N GLY A 85 -12.56 5.57 2.25
CA GLY A 85 -11.90 5.88 3.49
C GLY A 85 -10.44 5.47 3.36
N GLY A 86 -9.55 6.32 3.60
CA GLY A 86 -8.18 5.98 3.82
C GLY A 86 -8.00 5.50 5.26
N GLY A 87 -6.77 5.44 5.66
CA GLY A 87 -6.44 5.01 6.99
C GLY A 87 -4.97 5.28 7.27
N ARG A 88 -4.32 4.28 7.80
CA ARG A 88 -2.90 4.29 8.07
C ARG A 88 -2.12 3.76 6.88
N ILE A 89 -0.86 4.13 6.82
CA ILE A 89 0.09 3.58 5.87
C ILE A 89 1.04 2.66 6.62
N GLU A 90 0.97 1.38 6.34
CA GLU A 90 1.82 0.38 6.95
C GLU A 90 2.92 -0.07 5.98
N HIS A 91 4.15 -0.15 6.48
CA HIS A 91 5.29 -0.72 5.78
C HIS A 91 5.50 -2.15 6.27
N TRP A 92 5.34 -3.11 5.37
CA TRP A 92 5.55 -4.53 5.58
C TRP A 92 6.81 -5.00 4.90
N LEU A 93 7.53 -5.93 5.54
CA LEU A 93 8.81 -6.46 5.08
C LEU A 93 8.74 -7.98 4.96
N SER A 94 9.26 -8.49 3.84
CA SER A 94 9.55 -9.92 3.67
C SER A 94 11.03 -10.13 3.38
N THR A 95 11.65 -11.04 4.13
CA THR A 95 13.05 -11.45 3.96
C THR A 95 13.18 -12.85 3.36
N ASP A 96 12.08 -13.51 3.06
CA ASP A 96 11.98 -14.89 2.57
C ASP A 96 11.31 -14.99 1.19
N ALA A 97 11.54 -13.98 0.36
CA ALA A 97 11.00 -13.88 -0.99
C ALA A 97 9.46 -13.88 -1.05
N GLY A 98 8.79 -13.29 -0.05
CA GLY A 98 7.35 -13.12 -0.01
C GLY A 98 6.56 -14.32 0.50
N ASN A 99 7.22 -15.30 1.15
CA ASN A 99 6.51 -16.41 1.79
C ASN A 99 5.86 -15.99 3.10
N SER A 100 6.51 -15.06 3.83
CA SER A 100 5.96 -14.44 5.03
C SER A 100 6.23 -12.93 5.04
N TRP A 101 5.44 -12.20 5.85
CA TRP A 101 5.50 -10.76 5.95
C TRP A 101 5.36 -10.32 7.39
N ASP A 102 6.24 -9.43 7.82
CA ASP A 102 6.22 -8.82 9.14
C ASP A 102 5.92 -7.32 9.02
N LEU A 103 5.09 -6.80 9.91
CA LEU A 103 4.90 -5.36 10.02
C LEU A 103 6.21 -4.74 10.51
N HIS A 104 6.85 -3.99 9.61
CA HIS A 104 8.08 -3.31 9.92
C HIS A 104 7.81 -2.02 10.67
N ARG A 105 6.83 -1.24 10.18
CA ARG A 105 6.49 0.06 10.76
C ARG A 105 5.14 0.60 10.27
N ASP A 106 4.47 1.37 11.13
CA ASP A 106 3.46 2.35 10.74
C ASP A 106 4.17 3.65 10.34
N ILE A 107 3.98 4.10 9.10
CA ILE A 107 4.58 5.33 8.55
C ILE A 107 3.54 6.43 8.33
N THR A 108 2.38 6.26 8.92
CA THR A 108 1.32 7.27 8.86
C THR A 108 1.80 8.57 9.52
N PRO A 109 1.63 9.73 8.87
CA PRO A 109 1.93 11.01 9.51
C PRO A 109 1.19 11.19 10.83
N ASP A 110 1.86 11.83 11.77
CA ASP A 110 1.33 12.04 13.12
C ASP A 110 -0.05 12.73 13.09
N ALA A 111 -1.04 12.08 13.67
CA ALA A 111 -2.41 12.60 13.78
C ALA A 111 -2.48 13.90 14.59
N GLY A 112 -1.54 14.16 15.50
CA GLY A 112 -1.43 15.43 16.23
C GLY A 112 -1.02 16.58 15.31
N GLN A 113 -0.19 16.29 14.32
CA GLN A 113 0.27 17.24 13.32
C GLN A 113 -0.73 17.38 12.16
N TYR A 114 -1.43 16.30 11.84
CA TYR A 114 -2.38 16.22 10.72
C TYR A 114 -3.75 15.68 11.19
N PRO A 115 -4.46 16.41 12.06
CA PRO A 115 -5.73 15.93 12.62
C PRO A 115 -6.81 15.81 11.55
N GLY A 116 -7.53 14.70 11.58
CA GLY A 116 -8.65 14.44 10.66
C GLY A 116 -8.23 14.05 9.23
N TRP A 117 -6.95 13.79 8.99
CA TRP A 117 -6.47 13.28 7.71
C TRP A 117 -6.61 11.77 7.61
N SER A 118 -7.07 11.30 6.45
CA SER A 118 -7.09 9.89 6.06
C SER A 118 -6.23 9.71 4.82
N PHE A 119 -5.21 8.86 4.90
CA PHE A 119 -4.34 8.56 3.77
C PHE A 119 -4.91 7.41 2.96
N ASN A 120 -4.97 7.55 1.65
CA ASN A 120 -5.61 6.58 0.77
C ASN A 120 -4.76 6.14 -0.43
N ASN A 121 -3.53 6.61 -0.51
CA ASN A 121 -2.62 6.20 -1.58
C ASN A 121 -1.17 6.39 -1.19
N VAL A 122 -0.31 5.49 -1.63
CA VAL A 122 1.14 5.57 -1.54
C VAL A 122 1.76 5.14 -2.87
N GLN A 123 2.68 5.95 -3.39
CA GLN A 123 3.35 5.73 -4.67
C GLN A 123 4.83 6.07 -4.57
N PRO A 124 5.68 5.47 -5.40
CA PRO A 124 7.07 5.92 -5.52
C PRO A 124 7.15 7.28 -6.21
N VAL A 125 8.15 8.05 -5.87
CA VAL A 125 8.51 9.23 -6.66
C VAL A 125 9.22 8.78 -7.93
N LEU A 126 8.79 9.30 -9.07
CA LEU A 126 9.36 8.99 -10.37
C LEU A 126 10.17 10.17 -10.92
N ARG A 127 11.27 9.87 -11.59
CA ARG A 127 11.98 10.83 -12.43
C ARG A 127 11.24 11.03 -13.75
N GLN A 128 11.66 12.03 -14.51
CA GLN A 128 11.06 12.36 -15.81
C GLN A 128 11.19 11.20 -16.82
N ASP A 129 12.20 10.36 -16.70
CA ASP A 129 12.41 9.16 -17.53
C ASP A 129 11.59 7.94 -17.05
N GLY A 130 10.77 8.08 -16.01
CA GLY A 130 9.96 7.02 -15.42
C GLY A 130 10.70 6.14 -14.42
N SER A 131 11.99 6.37 -14.19
CA SER A 131 12.73 5.61 -13.16
C SER A 131 12.32 6.05 -11.75
N VAL A 132 12.32 5.12 -10.81
CA VAL A 132 12.01 5.37 -9.40
C VAL A 132 13.15 6.14 -8.74
N VAL A 133 12.81 7.14 -7.93
CA VAL A 133 13.75 7.75 -6.98
C VAL A 133 13.78 6.85 -5.76
N ASP A 134 14.90 6.16 -5.58
CA ASP A 134 15.04 5.25 -4.45
C ASP A 134 14.96 6.00 -3.13
N GLY A 135 14.30 5.40 -2.15
CA GLY A 135 14.09 5.97 -0.84
C GLY A 135 13.03 7.08 -0.76
N MET A 136 12.33 7.41 -1.85
CA MET A 136 11.33 8.47 -1.82
C MET A 136 9.93 7.98 -2.16
N LEU A 137 8.99 8.28 -1.27
CA LEU A 137 7.57 7.98 -1.43
C LEU A 137 6.74 9.26 -1.43
N VAL A 138 5.71 9.29 -2.23
CA VAL A 138 4.64 10.26 -2.13
C VAL A 138 3.37 9.54 -1.66
N PHE A 139 2.72 10.09 -0.67
CA PHE A 139 1.41 9.63 -0.25
C PHE A 139 0.46 10.81 -0.13
N TYR A 140 -0.79 10.53 -0.38
CA TYR A 140 -1.84 11.52 -0.32
C TYR A 140 -3.10 10.95 0.32
N GLY A 141 -3.91 11.85 0.80
CA GLY A 141 -5.15 11.56 1.46
C GLY A 141 -6.12 12.71 1.34
N TRP A 142 -7.12 12.70 2.15
CA TRP A 142 -8.11 13.75 2.25
C TRP A 142 -8.37 14.14 3.71
N LEU A 143 -8.81 15.36 3.89
CA LEU A 143 -9.26 15.86 5.19
C LEU A 143 -10.75 15.57 5.34
N ASP A 144 -11.13 14.92 6.43
CA ASP A 144 -12.53 14.57 6.70
C ASP A 144 -13.45 15.80 6.67
N GLY A 145 -14.58 15.65 5.96
CA GLY A 145 -15.61 16.67 5.84
C GLY A 145 -15.28 17.89 4.96
N LYS A 146 -14.12 17.96 4.33
CA LYS A 146 -13.75 19.04 3.41
C LYS A 146 -13.40 18.51 2.03
N LYS A 147 -14.15 18.91 1.01
CA LYS A 147 -13.75 18.75 -0.39
C LYS A 147 -13.09 20.05 -0.85
N PRO A 148 -12.03 20.01 -1.62
CA PRO A 148 -11.14 18.92 -2.01
C PRO A 148 -9.68 19.20 -1.63
N ASP A 149 -9.35 19.21 -0.37
CA ASP A 149 -7.96 19.45 0.00
C ASP A 149 -7.19 18.11 0.01
N ALA A 150 -6.86 17.64 -1.19
CA ALA A 150 -5.85 16.60 -1.33
C ALA A 150 -4.48 17.22 -1.06
N VAL A 151 -3.78 16.77 -0.03
CA VAL A 151 -2.40 17.12 0.21
C VAL A 151 -1.53 15.93 -0.10
N ALA A 152 -0.48 16.16 -0.85
CA ALA A 152 0.57 15.18 -1.09
C ALA A 152 1.69 15.41 -0.06
N PHE A 153 2.14 14.34 0.56
CA PHE A 153 3.29 14.32 1.45
C PHE A 153 4.44 13.61 0.75
N LEU A 154 5.61 14.20 0.83
CA LEU A 154 6.85 13.57 0.42
C LEU A 154 7.51 12.97 1.66
N LEU A 155 7.83 11.70 1.61
CA LEU A 155 8.53 10.98 2.64
C LEU A 155 9.87 10.50 2.09
N ASP A 156 10.95 10.85 2.77
CA ASP A 156 12.24 10.20 2.58
C ASP A 156 12.28 8.96 3.48
N GLU A 157 12.52 7.78 2.91
CA GLU A 157 12.60 6.54 3.68
C GLU A 157 13.74 6.56 4.70
N SER A 158 14.75 7.40 4.52
CA SER A 158 15.83 7.58 5.52
C SER A 158 15.32 8.26 6.80
N ASP A 159 14.26 9.06 6.70
CA ASP A 159 13.61 9.70 7.85
C ASP A 159 12.78 8.72 8.68
N ILE A 160 12.58 7.51 8.12
CA ILE A 160 11.84 6.43 8.76
C ILE A 160 12.80 5.46 9.48
N GLY A 161 14.11 5.79 9.57
CA GLY A 161 15.19 4.98 10.15
C GLY A 161 15.02 4.59 11.64
#